data_2e901a933e66c0ae02eb8b386972447a
#
_entry.id   2e901a933e66c0ae02eb8b386972447a
#
_cell.length_a   1.000
_cell.length_b   1.000
_cell.length_c   1.000
_cell.angle_alpha   90.00
_cell.angle_beta   90.00
_cell.angle_gamma   90.00
#
_symmetry.space_group_name_H-M   'P 1'
#
loop_
_entity.id
_entity.type
_entity.pdbx_description
1 polymer ?
#
loop_
_entity_poly.entity_id
_entity_poly.type
_entity_poly.pdbx_seq_one_letter_code
_entity_poly.pdbx_strand_id
1 'polypeptide(L)' 'MIEVFKTNVEEACRAQDLVGALLEHFPGAKINFDLDDCDKILRVEGENFLAEKIVSLVKQNGFMCNILE' A
#
# COMPACT_ATOMS: atom_id res chain seq x y z
N MET A 1 1.07 9.07 11.63
CA MET A 1 0.57 9.40 10.29
C MET A 1 -0.03 8.15 9.65
N ILE A 2 -1.23 8.26 9.14
CA ILE A 2 -1.93 7.16 8.49
C ILE A 2 -2.40 7.63 7.12
N GLU A 3 -2.11 6.85 6.09
CA GLU A 3 -2.62 7.09 4.76
C GLU A 3 -3.34 5.85 4.25
N VAL A 4 -4.41 6.07 3.52
CA VAL A 4 -5.24 5.01 2.95
C VAL A 4 -5.25 5.18 1.43
N PHE A 5 -5.11 4.07 0.73
CA PHE A 5 -5.00 4.06 -0.72
C PHE A 5 -5.99 3.08 -1.33
N LYS A 6 -6.57 3.48 -2.45
CA LYS A 6 -7.35 2.58 -3.29
C LYS A 6 -6.41 1.89 -4.27
N THR A 7 -6.52 0.57 -4.38
CA THR A 7 -5.69 -0.22 -5.30
C THR A 7 -6.54 -1.17 -6.14
N ASN A 8 -5.90 -1.93 -7.00
CA ASN A 8 -6.53 -3.02 -7.73
C ASN A 8 -5.90 -4.38 -7.41
N VAL A 9 -5.30 -4.50 -6.25
CA VAL A 9 -4.71 -5.77 -5.80
C VAL A 9 -5.84 -6.71 -5.36
N GLU A 10 -5.95 -7.87 -5.99
CA GLU A 10 -7.03 -8.81 -5.69
C GLU A 10 -6.57 -10.09 -5.00
N GLU A 11 -5.30 -10.45 -5.17
CA GLU A 11 -4.76 -11.70 -4.65
C GLU A 11 -3.93 -11.47 -3.39
N ALA A 12 -4.18 -12.29 -2.35
CA ALA A 12 -3.48 -12.17 -1.07
C ALA A 12 -1.96 -12.34 -1.23
N CYS A 13 -1.50 -13.24 -2.10
CA CYS A 13 -0.07 -13.42 -2.31
C CYS A 13 0.58 -12.18 -2.91
N ARG A 14 -0.10 -11.50 -3.80
CA ARG A 14 0.39 -10.25 -4.38
C ARG A 14 0.41 -9.14 -3.34
N ALA A 15 -0.62 -9.09 -2.50
CA ALA A 15 -0.67 -8.12 -1.42
C ALA A 15 0.51 -8.32 -0.47
N GLN A 16 0.84 -9.57 -0.12
CA GLN A 16 1.97 -9.86 0.74
C GLN A 16 3.31 -9.45 0.11
N ASP A 17 3.45 -9.68 -1.19
CA ASP A 17 4.65 -9.26 -1.92
C ASP A 17 4.82 -7.74 -1.85
N LEU A 18 3.73 -7.00 -2.04
CA LEU A 18 3.75 -5.55 -1.96
C LEU A 18 4.08 -5.07 -0.55
N VAL A 19 3.49 -5.70 0.46
CA VAL A 19 3.80 -5.36 1.86
C VAL A 19 5.30 -5.54 2.11
N GLY A 20 5.88 -6.65 1.65
CA GLY A 20 7.32 -6.89 1.78
C GLY A 20 8.16 -5.81 1.11
N ALA A 21 7.79 -5.45 -0.12
CA ALA A 21 8.51 -4.40 -0.86
C ALA A 21 8.40 -3.05 -0.15
N LEU A 22 7.21 -2.70 0.32
CA LEU A 22 7.00 -1.45 1.03
C LEU A 22 7.77 -1.41 2.36
N LEU A 23 7.82 -2.54 3.07
CA LEU A 23 8.58 -2.61 4.32
C LEU A 23 10.08 -2.48 4.12
N GLU A 24 10.61 -2.86 2.97
CA GLU A 24 12.01 -2.64 2.66
C GLU A 24 12.34 -1.15 2.58
N HIS A 25 11.39 -0.34 2.10
CA HIS A 25 11.57 1.11 2.00
C HIS A 25 11.14 1.85 3.26
N PHE A 26 10.20 1.29 4.00
CA PHE A 26 9.63 1.91 5.21
C PHE A 26 9.59 0.90 6.36
N PRO A 27 10.78 0.52 6.89
CA PRO A 27 10.86 -0.62 7.82
C PRO A 27 10.12 -0.42 9.14
N GLY A 28 9.83 0.81 9.53
CA GLY A 28 9.07 1.06 10.75
C GLY A 28 7.57 1.19 10.56
N ALA A 29 7.08 1.05 9.33
CA ALA A 29 5.67 1.25 9.04
C ALA A 29 4.84 0.00 9.33
N LYS A 30 3.56 0.22 9.62
CA LYS A 30 2.56 -0.85 9.68
C LYS A 30 1.77 -0.79 8.39
N ILE A 31 1.78 -1.88 7.65
CA ILE A 31 1.19 -1.94 6.32
C ILE A 31 0.21 -3.09 6.25
N ASN A 32 -1.02 -2.80 5.87
CA ASN A 32 -2.09 -3.79 5.78
C ASN A 32 -2.91 -3.57 4.52
N PHE A 33 -3.41 -4.67 3.98
CA PHE A 33 -4.40 -4.63 2.90
C PHE A 33 -5.75 -5.11 3.43
N ASP A 34 -6.82 -4.47 2.97
CA ASP A 34 -8.18 -4.95 3.17
C ASP A 34 -8.72 -5.33 1.79
N LEU A 35 -8.55 -6.60 1.42
CA LEU A 35 -8.95 -7.09 0.11
C LEU A 35 -10.44 -7.42 0.02
N ASP A 36 -11.12 -7.45 1.15
CA ASP A 36 -12.58 -7.66 1.17
C ASP A 36 -13.32 -6.39 0.79
N ASP A 37 -12.68 -5.24 0.92
CA ASP A 37 -13.25 -3.99 0.49
C ASP A 37 -13.25 -3.90 -1.04
N CYS A 38 -14.29 -3.33 -1.62
CA CYS A 38 -14.39 -3.19 -3.07
C CYS A 38 -13.29 -2.30 -3.67
N ASP A 39 -12.72 -1.42 -2.86
CA ASP A 39 -11.63 -0.54 -3.28
C ASP A 39 -10.24 -1.15 -3.06
N LYS A 40 -10.18 -2.39 -2.58
CA LYS A 40 -8.92 -3.09 -2.33
C LYS A 40 -7.94 -2.18 -1.59
N ILE A 41 -8.30 -1.84 -0.37
CA ILE A 41 -7.64 -0.80 0.41
C ILE A 41 -6.26 -1.23 0.86
N LEU A 42 -5.30 -0.33 0.67
CA LEU A 42 -3.97 -0.40 1.29
C LEU A 42 -3.91 0.66 2.38
N ARG A 43 -3.58 0.25 3.58
CA ARG A 43 -3.44 1.15 4.73
C ARG A 43 -2.00 1.14 5.19
N VAL A 44 -1.41 2.32 5.28
CA VAL A 44 -0.03 2.50 5.73
C VAL A 44 0.00 3.44 6.94
N GLU A 45 0.57 2.97 8.03
CA GLU A 45 0.74 3.76 9.24
C GLU A 45 2.21 3.85 9.58
N GLY A 46 2.69 5.05 9.80
CA GLY A 46 4.10 5.26 10.13
C GLY A 46 4.40 6.73 10.38
N GLU A 47 5.69 7.01 10.56
CA GLU A 47 6.17 8.37 10.77
C GLU A 47 6.93 8.83 9.54
N ASN A 48 6.68 10.07 9.15
CA ASN A 48 7.49 10.77 8.14
C ASN A 48 7.65 10.05 6.80
N PHE A 49 6.55 9.48 6.27
CA PHE A 49 6.61 8.95 4.91
C PHE A 49 5.83 9.86 3.96
N LEU A 50 6.20 9.80 2.68
CA LEU A 50 5.48 10.52 1.64
C LEU A 50 4.50 9.58 0.95
N ALA A 51 3.21 9.95 0.94
CA ALA A 51 2.19 9.14 0.29
C ALA A 51 2.54 8.88 -1.18
N GLU A 52 3.13 9.86 -1.84
CA GLU A 52 3.54 9.74 -3.25
C GLU A 52 4.55 8.63 -3.47
N LYS A 53 5.43 8.38 -2.50
CA LYS A 53 6.40 7.28 -2.58
C LYS A 53 5.69 5.93 -2.56
N ILE A 54 4.67 5.81 -1.72
CA ILE A 54 3.86 4.59 -1.64
C ILE A 54 3.18 4.35 -2.99
N VAL A 55 2.56 5.39 -3.54
CA VAL A 55 1.88 5.31 -4.85
C VAL A 55 2.87 4.84 -5.92
N SER A 56 4.05 5.45 -5.96
CA SER A 56 5.08 5.09 -6.95
C SER A 56 5.50 3.63 -6.84
N LEU A 57 5.74 3.15 -5.62
CA LEU A 57 6.17 1.78 -5.40
C LEU A 57 5.13 0.77 -5.83
N VAL A 58 3.87 1.03 -5.50
CA VAL A 58 2.77 0.14 -5.90
C VAL A 58 2.65 0.10 -7.43
N LYS A 59 2.74 1.26 -8.08
CA LYS A 59 2.68 1.35 -9.54
C LYS A 59 3.85 0.63 -10.21
N GLN A 60 5.05 0.74 -9.63
CA GLN A 60 6.22 0.04 -10.15
C GLN A 60 6.06 -1.48 -10.12
N ASN A 61 5.24 -1.96 -9.21
CA ASN A 61 4.95 -3.40 -9.12
C ASN A 61 3.77 -3.83 -9.99
N GLY A 62 3.27 -2.94 -10.83
CA GLY A 62 2.25 -3.27 -11.82
C GLY A 62 0.81 -3.10 -11.36
N PHE A 63 0.58 -2.38 -10.27
CA PHE A 63 -0.77 -2.17 -9.75
C PHE A 63 -1.17 -0.70 -9.80
N MET A 64 -2.46 -0.46 -9.72
CA MET A 64 -3.00 0.89 -9.56
C MET A 64 -2.97 1.28 -8.09
N CYS A 65 -2.73 2.56 -7.83
CA CYS A 65 -2.73 3.07 -6.46
C CYS A 65 -3.10 4.56 -6.49
N ASN A 66 -4.12 4.91 -5.72
CA ASN A 66 -4.56 6.29 -5.59
C ASN A 66 -4.78 6.60 -4.12
N ILE A 67 -4.41 7.80 -3.69
CA ILE A 67 -4.66 8.24 -2.33
C ILE A 67 -6.17 8.40 -2.15
N LEU A 68 -6.70 7.79 -1.11
CA LEU A 68 -8.11 7.88 -0.78
C LEU A 68 -8.30 8.95 0.28
N GLU A 69 -9.02 9.99 -0.07
CA GLU A 69 -9.28 11.11 0.84
C GLU A 69 -10.67 11.04 1.45
#